data_4d95846958984d230e5d0aaec73223d8
#
_entry.id   4d95846958984d230e5d0aaec73223d8
#
_cell.length_a   1.000
_cell.length_b   1.000
_cell.length_c   1.000
_cell.angle_alpha   90.00
_cell.angle_beta   90.00
_cell.angle_gamma   90.00
#
_symmetry.space_group_name_H-M   'P 1'
#
loop_
_entity.id
_entity.type
_entity.pdbx_description
1 polymer ?
#
loop_
_entity_poly.entity_id
_entity_poly.type
_entity_poly.pdbx_seq_one_letter_code
_entity_poly.pdbx_strand_id
1 'polypeptide(L)'
;AQELLEQIKLEKQKLIKEGKLKKSALSDSVIFKGDDNKYYEQIGKKCLDITEQIPFEIPVNWAWARMGQIGDWGAGSTPQRGNANYYNGNILWLKTGELNNGIIYDTEEKITQKAFQDCSLRMNKIGDVLIAMYGATIGKLAIVGEDLTTNQACCGCTPYLIYNWYLFYFLMASRDSFIKKGEGGAQPNISRVKLVEHLIPLPPLKEQHRIVAQIEKLFEQLR
;
A
#
# COMPACT_ATOMS: atom_id res chain seq x y z
N ALA A 1 -5.24 -18.10 -5.95
CA ALA A 1 -5.42 -16.77 -5.30
C ALA A 1 -6.42 -16.82 -4.15
N GLN A 2 -7.51 -17.56 -4.24
CA GLN A 2 -8.51 -17.67 -3.15
C GLN A 2 -7.86 -18.20 -1.87
N GLU A 3 -7.04 -19.25 -1.98
CA GLU A 3 -6.27 -19.78 -0.84
C GLU A 3 -5.38 -18.72 -0.19
N LEU A 4 -4.72 -17.85 -1.00
CA LEU A 4 -3.90 -16.76 -0.49
C LEU A 4 -4.74 -15.74 0.29
N LEU A 5 -5.94 -15.39 -0.18
CA LEU A 5 -6.86 -14.51 0.55
C LEU A 5 -7.31 -15.11 1.89
N GLU A 6 -7.58 -16.41 1.92
CA GLU A 6 -7.88 -17.12 3.17
C GLU A 6 -6.70 -17.10 4.15
N GLN A 7 -5.48 -17.35 3.66
CA GLN A 7 -4.26 -17.25 4.47
C GLN A 7 -4.05 -15.85 5.03
N ILE A 8 -4.26 -14.81 4.22
CA ILE A 8 -4.20 -13.40 4.64
C ILE A 8 -5.23 -13.13 5.76
N LYS A 9 -6.45 -13.64 5.62
CA LYS A 9 -7.49 -13.50 6.64
C LYS A 9 -7.08 -14.16 7.95
N LEU A 10 -6.52 -15.36 7.91
CA LEU A 10 -6.01 -16.08 9.08
C LEU A 10 -4.87 -15.33 9.75
N GLU A 11 -3.92 -14.79 8.98
CA GLU A 11 -2.80 -13.99 9.52
C GLU A 11 -3.31 -12.71 10.21
N LYS A 12 -4.28 -12.01 9.60
CA LYS A 12 -4.92 -10.86 10.25
C LYS A 12 -5.60 -11.22 11.55
N GLN A 13 -6.31 -12.35 11.60
CA GLN A 13 -6.94 -12.82 12.84
C GLN A 13 -5.92 -13.12 13.94
N LYS A 14 -4.78 -13.71 13.59
CA LYS A 14 -3.67 -13.94 14.49
C LYS A 14 -3.10 -12.63 15.03
N LEU A 15 -2.80 -11.66 14.16
CA LEU A 15 -2.29 -10.33 14.54
C LEU A 15 -3.28 -9.58 15.46
N ILE A 16 -4.59 -9.74 15.26
CA ILE A 16 -5.62 -9.17 16.14
C ILE A 16 -5.59 -9.82 17.53
N LYS A 17 -5.45 -11.15 17.58
CA LYS A 17 -5.34 -11.88 18.86
C LYS A 17 -4.08 -11.48 19.63
N GLU A 18 -2.99 -11.19 18.92
CA GLU A 18 -1.73 -10.70 19.49
C GLU A 18 -1.75 -9.21 19.85
N GLY A 19 -2.86 -8.50 19.62
CA GLY A 19 -2.98 -7.06 19.89
C GLY A 19 -2.18 -6.16 18.91
N LYS A 20 -1.61 -6.73 17.84
CA LYS A 20 -0.82 -6.00 16.83
C LYS A 20 -1.67 -5.35 15.76
N LEU A 21 -2.92 -5.77 15.61
CA LEU A 21 -3.86 -5.26 14.62
C LEU A 21 -5.23 -5.00 15.24
N LYS A 22 -5.89 -3.92 14.85
CA LYS A 22 -7.25 -3.60 15.32
C LYS A 22 -8.29 -4.50 14.63
N LYS A 23 -9.37 -4.87 15.33
CA LYS A 23 -10.49 -5.65 14.78
C LYS A 23 -11.09 -5.04 13.50
N SER A 24 -11.10 -3.72 13.38
CA SER A 24 -11.57 -2.98 12.20
C SER A 24 -10.75 -3.22 10.94
N ALA A 25 -9.56 -3.80 11.04
CA ALA A 25 -8.74 -4.18 9.90
C ALA A 25 -9.18 -5.50 9.23
N LEU A 26 -10.04 -6.29 9.90
CA LEU A 26 -10.70 -7.43 9.28
C LEU A 26 -11.79 -6.90 8.33
N SER A 27 -11.57 -7.04 7.03
CA SER A 27 -12.59 -6.84 6.01
C SER A 27 -13.25 -8.18 5.69
N ASP A 28 -14.57 -8.24 5.75
CA ASP A 28 -15.34 -9.39 5.28
C ASP A 28 -15.72 -9.26 3.80
N SER A 29 -15.02 -8.41 3.05
CA SER A 29 -15.24 -8.23 1.62
C SER A 29 -14.74 -9.44 0.84
N VAL A 30 -15.59 -9.98 -0.05
CA VAL A 30 -15.26 -11.04 -1.00
C VAL A 30 -15.75 -10.60 -2.38
N ILE A 31 -14.83 -10.57 -3.34
CA ILE A 31 -15.16 -10.23 -4.73
C ILE A 31 -15.24 -11.52 -5.53
N PHE A 32 -16.34 -11.70 -6.28
CA PHE A 32 -16.59 -12.89 -7.10
C PHE A 32 -17.31 -12.53 -8.39
N LYS A 33 -17.23 -13.41 -9.37
CA LYS A 33 -17.98 -13.32 -10.62
C LYS A 33 -19.22 -14.19 -10.50
N GLY A 34 -20.40 -13.61 -10.75
CA GLY A 34 -21.68 -14.32 -10.76
C GLY A 34 -21.91 -15.10 -12.05
N ASP A 35 -22.98 -15.93 -12.06
CA ASP A 35 -23.38 -16.73 -13.23
C ASP A 35 -23.85 -15.86 -14.42
N ASP A 36 -24.22 -14.60 -14.14
CA ASP A 36 -24.58 -13.57 -15.11
C ASP A 36 -23.37 -12.81 -15.71
N ASN A 37 -22.15 -13.30 -15.45
CA ASN A 37 -20.88 -12.68 -15.85
C ASN A 37 -20.58 -11.31 -15.24
N LYS A 38 -21.34 -10.86 -14.24
CA LYS A 38 -21.08 -9.64 -13.49
C LYS A 38 -20.18 -9.89 -12.28
N TYR A 39 -19.49 -8.84 -11.86
CA TYR A 39 -18.67 -8.89 -10.65
C TYR A 39 -19.42 -8.29 -9.46
N TYR A 40 -19.38 -9.01 -8.36
CA TYR A 40 -20.03 -8.63 -7.11
C TYR A 40 -19.03 -8.55 -5.97
N GLU A 41 -19.26 -7.60 -5.06
CA GLU A 41 -18.55 -7.52 -3.79
C GLU A 41 -19.53 -7.78 -2.64
N GLN A 42 -19.29 -8.87 -1.92
CA GLN A 42 -20.03 -9.21 -0.71
C GLN A 42 -19.33 -8.59 0.50
N ILE A 43 -20.01 -7.73 1.23
CA ILE A 43 -19.54 -7.11 2.49
C ILE A 43 -20.55 -7.41 3.60
N GLY A 44 -20.25 -8.38 4.44
CA GLY A 44 -21.21 -8.88 5.44
C GLY A 44 -22.50 -9.38 4.76
N LYS A 45 -23.63 -8.72 5.01
CA LYS A 45 -24.93 -9.06 4.40
C LYS A 45 -25.24 -8.30 3.11
N LYS A 46 -24.40 -7.35 2.71
CA LYS A 46 -24.61 -6.53 1.51
C LYS A 46 -23.86 -7.15 0.34
N CYS A 47 -24.52 -7.22 -0.81
CA CYS A 47 -23.94 -7.62 -2.07
C CYS A 47 -24.07 -6.45 -3.07
N LEU A 48 -22.97 -5.97 -3.60
CA LEU A 48 -22.90 -4.81 -4.47
C LEU A 48 -22.42 -5.25 -5.85
N ASP A 49 -23.10 -4.82 -6.92
CA ASP A 49 -22.59 -4.93 -8.28
C ASP A 49 -21.43 -3.93 -8.45
N ILE A 50 -20.24 -4.45 -8.73
CA ILE A 50 -19.01 -3.67 -8.96
C ILE A 50 -18.45 -3.84 -10.37
N THR A 51 -19.24 -4.37 -11.29
CA THR A 51 -18.82 -4.68 -12.67
C THR A 51 -18.16 -3.48 -13.35
N GLU A 52 -18.73 -2.30 -13.21
CA GLU A 52 -18.20 -1.04 -13.74
C GLU A 52 -16.82 -0.63 -13.14
N GLN A 53 -16.46 -1.19 -11.97
CA GLN A 53 -15.18 -0.90 -11.32
C GLN A 53 -14.06 -1.86 -11.79
N ILE A 54 -14.41 -2.97 -12.42
CA ILE A 54 -13.44 -3.97 -12.89
C ILE A 54 -12.80 -3.49 -14.20
N PRO A 55 -11.50 -3.22 -14.22
CA PRO A 55 -10.87 -2.61 -15.39
C PRO A 55 -10.61 -3.60 -16.54
N PHE A 56 -10.52 -4.90 -16.24
CA PHE A 56 -10.24 -5.96 -17.22
C PHE A 56 -10.54 -7.35 -16.63
N GLU A 57 -10.66 -8.36 -17.48
CA GLU A 57 -10.80 -9.76 -17.06
C GLU A 57 -9.46 -10.31 -16.56
N ILE A 58 -9.52 -11.16 -15.54
CA ILE A 58 -8.35 -11.83 -14.95
C ILE A 58 -8.43 -13.35 -15.16
N PRO A 59 -7.28 -14.07 -15.16
CA PRO A 59 -7.28 -15.54 -15.21
C PRO A 59 -8.09 -16.16 -14.09
N VAL A 60 -8.69 -17.33 -14.35
CA VAL A 60 -9.59 -18.03 -13.40
C VAL A 60 -8.94 -18.39 -12.05
N ASN A 61 -7.62 -18.53 -12.03
CA ASN A 61 -6.85 -18.79 -10.81
C ASN A 61 -6.39 -17.53 -10.07
N TRP A 62 -6.73 -16.33 -10.57
CA TRP A 62 -6.53 -15.06 -9.88
C TRP A 62 -7.80 -14.64 -9.13
N ALA A 63 -7.68 -13.63 -8.28
CA ALA A 63 -8.82 -13.03 -7.60
C ALA A 63 -8.71 -11.50 -7.61
N TRP A 64 -9.84 -10.81 -7.59
CA TRP A 64 -9.87 -9.39 -7.27
C TRP A 64 -9.90 -9.20 -5.75
N ALA A 65 -9.16 -8.22 -5.26
CA ALA A 65 -9.19 -7.82 -3.86
C ALA A 65 -9.13 -6.29 -3.74
N ARG A 66 -9.54 -5.75 -2.59
CA ARG A 66 -9.25 -4.36 -2.23
C ARG A 66 -7.86 -4.26 -1.61
N MET A 67 -7.11 -3.18 -1.89
CA MET A 67 -5.76 -3.02 -1.32
C MET A 67 -5.75 -3.04 0.21
N GLY A 68 -6.83 -2.57 0.86
CA GLY A 68 -6.99 -2.68 2.31
C GLY A 68 -7.08 -4.11 2.85
N GLN A 69 -7.38 -5.09 2.00
CA GLN A 69 -7.40 -6.50 2.42
C GLN A 69 -6.00 -7.10 2.47
N ILE A 70 -5.10 -6.65 1.59
CA ILE A 70 -3.79 -7.28 1.34
C ILE A 70 -2.63 -6.65 2.10
N GLY A 71 -2.86 -5.59 2.86
CA GLY A 71 -1.80 -4.93 3.63
C GLY A 71 -2.34 -4.03 4.74
N ASP A 72 -1.47 -3.69 5.69
CA ASP A 72 -1.70 -2.66 6.70
C ASP A 72 -1.21 -1.31 6.18
N TRP A 73 -2.14 -0.39 5.97
CA TRP A 73 -1.90 0.92 5.37
C TRP A 73 -1.94 2.03 6.40
N GLY A 74 -0.90 2.84 6.48
CA GLY A 74 -0.84 3.98 7.39
C GLY A 74 -0.08 5.16 6.81
N ALA A 75 -0.63 6.36 6.99
CA ALA A 75 0.07 7.59 6.68
C ALA A 75 1.08 7.94 7.78
N GLY A 76 2.13 8.65 7.40
CA GLY A 76 3.07 9.23 8.35
C GLY A 76 2.55 10.48 9.04
N SER A 77 3.43 11.17 9.74
CA SER A 77 3.15 12.43 10.43
C SER A 77 4.36 13.36 10.36
N THR A 78 4.11 14.66 10.44
CA THR A 78 5.18 15.68 10.51
C THR A 78 5.25 16.23 11.93
N PRO A 79 6.33 15.95 12.67
CA PRO A 79 6.59 16.61 13.95
C PRO A 79 6.62 18.14 13.79
N GLN A 80 6.22 18.87 14.83
CA GLN A 80 6.19 20.33 14.80
C GLN A 80 7.57 20.89 14.44
N ARG A 81 7.69 21.57 13.30
CA ARG A 81 8.95 22.08 12.74
C ARG A 81 9.70 23.05 13.66
N GLY A 82 8.99 23.83 14.44
CA GLY A 82 9.60 24.79 15.41
C GLY A 82 10.14 24.15 16.68
N ASN A 83 9.93 22.86 16.91
CA ASN A 83 10.43 22.17 18.10
C ASN A 83 11.78 21.50 17.81
N ALA A 84 12.87 22.16 18.23
CA ALA A 84 14.22 21.63 18.06
C ALA A 84 14.48 20.28 18.72
N ASN A 85 13.70 19.91 19.77
CA ASN A 85 13.81 18.62 20.44
C ASN A 85 13.31 17.43 19.59
N TYR A 86 12.66 17.69 18.44
CA TYR A 86 12.10 16.64 17.60
C TYR A 86 13.01 16.23 16.44
N TYR A 87 14.03 17.01 16.13
CA TYR A 87 14.89 16.82 14.95
C TYR A 87 16.34 16.53 15.35
N ASN A 88 17.16 16.14 14.36
CA ASN A 88 18.57 15.79 14.52
C ASN A 88 18.81 14.59 15.47
N GLY A 89 17.88 13.64 15.50
CA GLY A 89 18.02 12.35 16.19
C GLY A 89 18.64 11.27 15.32
N ASN A 90 18.23 10.03 15.57
CA ASN A 90 18.75 8.84 14.89
C ASN A 90 17.66 8.01 14.19
N ILE A 91 16.39 8.41 14.26
CA ILE A 91 15.28 7.73 13.58
C ILE A 91 15.10 8.37 12.20
N LEU A 92 15.19 7.58 11.16
CA LEU A 92 15.00 8.01 9.78
C LEU A 92 13.59 8.59 9.59
N TRP A 93 13.49 9.76 8.97
CA TRP A 93 12.22 10.43 8.68
C TRP A 93 12.17 10.94 7.25
N LEU A 94 11.43 10.25 6.41
CA LEU A 94 11.37 10.43 4.97
C LEU A 94 10.33 11.49 4.57
N LYS A 95 10.70 12.40 3.69
CA LYS A 95 9.80 13.29 2.95
C LYS A 95 9.50 12.68 1.57
N THR A 96 8.29 12.89 1.06
CA THR A 96 7.88 12.32 -0.25
C THR A 96 8.76 12.74 -1.43
N GLY A 97 9.51 13.84 -1.31
CA GLY A 97 10.50 14.25 -2.31
C GLY A 97 11.65 13.25 -2.49
N GLU A 98 11.96 12.49 -1.46
CA GLU A 98 13.05 11.51 -1.43
C GLU A 98 12.67 10.16 -2.05
N LEU A 99 11.38 9.93 -2.35
CA LEU A 99 10.92 8.70 -3.02
C LEU A 99 11.53 8.62 -4.43
N ASN A 100 12.27 7.56 -4.70
CA ASN A 100 13.13 7.41 -5.87
C ASN A 100 12.73 6.24 -6.80
N ASN A 101 11.58 5.62 -6.57
CA ASN A 101 11.11 4.39 -7.24
C ASN A 101 12.09 3.20 -7.09
N GLY A 102 12.76 3.12 -5.96
CA GLY A 102 13.72 2.07 -5.61
C GLY A 102 13.67 1.73 -4.13
N ILE A 103 14.78 1.22 -3.58
CA ILE A 103 14.92 0.91 -2.16
C ILE A 103 15.55 2.12 -1.45
N ILE A 104 15.03 2.48 -0.26
CA ILE A 104 15.55 3.57 0.56
C ILE A 104 16.18 3.01 1.84
N TYR A 105 17.44 3.36 2.07
CA TYR A 105 18.23 2.94 3.23
C TYR A 105 18.57 4.09 4.17
N ASP A 106 18.43 5.36 3.75
CA ASP A 106 18.71 6.54 4.56
C ASP A 106 17.79 7.70 4.15
N THR A 107 17.72 8.75 4.96
CA THR A 107 16.90 9.93 4.74
C THR A 107 17.69 11.19 5.04
N GLU A 108 17.34 12.30 4.35
CA GLU A 108 17.97 13.61 4.58
C GLU A 108 17.80 14.10 6.02
N GLU A 109 16.63 13.87 6.59
CA GLU A 109 16.31 14.30 7.96
C GLU A 109 16.08 13.08 8.86
N LYS A 110 16.43 13.27 10.13
CA LYS A 110 16.21 12.29 11.19
C LYS A 110 15.49 12.95 12.35
N ILE A 111 14.66 12.18 13.03
CA ILE A 111 13.90 12.63 14.20
C ILE A 111 14.40 11.92 15.47
N THR A 112 14.05 12.52 16.61
CA THR A 112 14.39 11.97 17.91
C THR A 112 13.38 10.92 18.37
N GLN A 113 13.77 10.09 19.34
CA GLN A 113 12.87 9.17 20.02
C GLN A 113 11.68 9.90 20.66
N LYS A 114 11.91 11.12 21.14
CA LYS A 114 10.85 11.99 21.69
C LYS A 114 9.81 12.34 20.64
N ALA A 115 10.23 12.75 19.43
CA ALA A 115 9.31 13.03 18.33
C ALA A 115 8.50 11.79 17.93
N PHE A 116 9.17 10.63 17.86
CA PHE A 116 8.50 9.36 17.53
C PHE A 116 7.36 9.02 18.49
N GLN A 117 7.59 9.21 19.79
CA GLN A 117 6.60 8.94 20.82
C GLN A 117 5.49 10.00 20.87
N ASP A 118 5.87 11.28 20.94
CA ASP A 118 4.93 12.40 21.14
C ASP A 118 3.99 12.57 19.93
N CYS A 119 4.47 12.30 18.72
CA CYS A 119 3.71 12.49 17.48
C CYS A 119 3.04 11.21 16.99
N SER A 120 3.12 10.10 17.72
CA SER A 120 2.52 8.78 17.37
C SER A 120 2.85 8.36 15.93
N LEU A 121 4.12 8.49 15.55
CA LEU A 121 4.59 8.19 14.20
C LEU A 121 4.55 6.68 13.94
N ARG A 122 4.10 6.30 12.73
CA ARG A 122 4.20 4.93 12.25
C ARG A 122 5.66 4.61 11.91
N MET A 123 6.17 3.50 12.45
CA MET A 123 7.41 2.90 11.95
C MET A 123 7.08 1.98 10.76
N ASN A 124 7.63 2.30 9.61
CA ASN A 124 7.60 1.42 8.46
C ASN A 124 8.82 0.49 8.54
N LYS A 125 8.62 -0.79 8.29
CA LYS A 125 9.61 -1.84 8.45
C LYS A 125 10.28 -2.18 7.12
N ILE A 126 11.46 -2.79 7.18
CA ILE A 126 12.14 -3.32 6.00
C ILE A 126 11.17 -4.17 5.17
N GLY A 127 11.06 -3.87 3.89
CA GLY A 127 10.14 -4.52 2.96
C GLY A 127 8.77 -3.85 2.81
N ASP A 128 8.42 -2.87 3.64
CA ASP A 128 7.19 -2.08 3.45
C ASP A 128 7.26 -1.29 2.13
N VAL A 129 6.11 -1.06 1.52
CA VAL A 129 5.98 -0.29 0.28
C VAL A 129 5.43 1.10 0.61
N LEU A 130 6.13 2.13 0.18
CA LEU A 130 5.78 3.54 0.38
C LEU A 130 5.20 4.14 -0.89
N ILE A 131 4.16 4.99 -0.74
CA ILE A 131 3.56 5.75 -1.83
C ILE A 131 3.29 7.20 -1.44
N ALA A 132 3.69 8.15 -2.30
CA ALA A 132 3.32 9.54 -2.15
C ALA A 132 1.86 9.77 -2.51
N MET A 133 1.12 10.45 -1.63
CA MET A 133 -0.30 10.71 -1.79
C MET A 133 -0.63 12.10 -2.34
N TYR A 134 0.31 13.06 -2.33
CA TYR A 134 0.00 14.47 -2.60
C TYR A 134 0.88 15.11 -3.66
N GLY A 135 0.29 16.06 -4.39
CA GLY A 135 0.97 17.04 -5.22
C GLY A 135 1.77 16.44 -6.38
N ALA A 136 2.87 17.10 -6.73
CA ALA A 136 3.73 16.69 -7.84
C ALA A 136 4.41 15.33 -7.65
N THR A 137 4.47 14.82 -6.43
CA THR A 137 5.08 13.53 -6.11
C THR A 137 4.07 12.37 -6.11
N ILE A 138 2.79 12.64 -6.32
CA ILE A 138 1.72 11.62 -6.29
C ILE A 138 2.09 10.37 -7.12
N GLY A 139 1.98 9.21 -6.49
CA GLY A 139 2.32 7.93 -7.10
C GLY A 139 3.82 7.62 -7.18
N LYS A 140 4.73 8.48 -6.67
CA LYS A 140 6.13 8.08 -6.43
C LYS A 140 6.17 7.01 -5.33
N LEU A 141 7.07 6.05 -5.50
CA LEU A 141 7.14 4.84 -4.67
C LEU A 141 8.53 4.66 -4.08
N ALA A 142 8.59 3.84 -3.03
CA ALA A 142 9.83 3.21 -2.58
C ALA A 142 9.54 1.92 -1.83
N ILE A 143 10.56 1.05 -1.69
CA ILE A 143 10.59 -0.03 -0.73
C ILE A 143 11.51 0.38 0.42
N VAL A 144 11.10 0.09 1.63
CA VAL A 144 11.87 0.37 2.85
C VAL A 144 13.03 -0.62 2.95
N GLY A 145 14.26 -0.12 2.91
CA GLY A 145 15.49 -0.89 3.08
C GLY A 145 16.07 -0.83 4.50
N GLU A 146 15.71 0.22 5.26
CA GLU A 146 16.02 0.41 6.67
C GLU A 146 14.80 0.98 7.38
N ASP A 147 14.49 0.54 8.61
CA ASP A 147 13.33 0.97 9.36
C ASP A 147 13.24 2.51 9.42
N LEU A 148 12.13 3.08 8.99
CA LEU A 148 11.96 4.52 8.87
C LEU A 148 10.53 5.00 9.17
N THR A 149 10.42 6.27 9.51
CA THR A 149 9.15 7.00 9.60
C THR A 149 8.98 7.92 8.40
N THR A 150 7.78 8.43 8.18
CA THR A 150 7.49 9.29 7.02
C THR A 150 6.68 10.52 7.41
N ASN A 151 6.66 11.55 6.54
CA ASN A 151 5.72 12.64 6.67
C ASN A 151 4.29 12.22 6.32
N GLN A 152 3.30 13.08 6.61
CA GLN A 152 1.87 12.80 6.37
C GLN A 152 1.49 12.66 4.89
N ALA A 153 2.33 13.11 3.98
CA ALA A 153 2.10 13.01 2.53
C ALA A 153 2.48 11.63 1.96
N CYS A 154 3.11 10.78 2.78
CA CYS A 154 3.49 9.42 2.43
C CYS A 154 2.60 8.41 3.16
N CYS A 155 2.11 7.40 2.44
CA CYS A 155 1.43 6.24 2.99
C CYS A 155 2.33 5.01 2.87
N GLY A 156 2.53 4.30 3.97
CA GLY A 156 3.24 3.02 3.99
C GLY A 156 2.27 1.85 4.03
N CYS A 157 2.64 0.77 3.39
CA CYS A 157 1.94 -0.51 3.40
C CYS A 157 2.85 -1.63 3.87
N THR A 158 2.47 -2.33 4.94
CA THR A 158 3.03 -3.62 5.30
C THR A 158 2.20 -4.72 4.62
N PRO A 159 2.71 -5.39 3.55
CA PRO A 159 1.93 -6.40 2.83
C PRO A 159 1.71 -7.66 3.67
N TYR A 160 0.52 -8.25 3.61
CA TYR A 160 0.22 -9.54 4.22
C TYR A 160 0.40 -10.66 3.20
N LEU A 161 1.47 -11.45 3.33
CA LEU A 161 1.75 -12.62 2.48
C LEU A 161 1.75 -12.33 0.96
N ILE A 162 1.89 -11.06 0.60
CA ILE A 162 2.01 -10.58 -0.79
C ILE A 162 3.47 -10.25 -1.04
N TYR A 163 3.96 -10.58 -2.23
CA TYR A 163 5.29 -10.18 -2.64
C TYR A 163 5.35 -8.65 -2.78
N ASN A 164 6.17 -7.98 -2.00
CA ASN A 164 6.20 -6.52 -1.93
C ASN A 164 6.56 -5.87 -3.27
N TRP A 165 7.44 -6.46 -4.08
CA TRP A 165 7.76 -5.98 -5.42
C TRP A 165 6.58 -6.11 -6.39
N TYR A 166 5.70 -7.12 -6.22
CA TYR A 166 4.47 -7.19 -6.99
C TYR A 166 3.55 -6.01 -6.66
N LEU A 167 3.36 -5.72 -5.38
CA LEU A 167 2.59 -4.55 -4.94
C LEU A 167 3.22 -3.26 -5.47
N PHE A 168 4.54 -3.13 -5.38
CA PHE A 168 5.29 -1.96 -5.86
C PHE A 168 5.04 -1.71 -7.37
N TYR A 169 5.22 -2.73 -8.23
CA TYR A 169 4.99 -2.57 -9.67
C TYR A 169 3.52 -2.37 -10.02
N PHE A 170 2.60 -2.98 -9.28
CA PHE A 170 1.18 -2.72 -9.44
C PHE A 170 0.82 -1.27 -9.12
N LEU A 171 1.32 -0.71 -8.03
CA LEU A 171 1.12 0.69 -7.67
C LEU A 171 1.75 1.63 -8.71
N MET A 172 2.92 1.30 -9.23
CA MET A 172 3.57 2.04 -10.32
C MET A 172 2.69 2.10 -11.57
N ALA A 173 2.15 0.97 -12.00
CA ALA A 173 1.23 0.88 -13.13
C ALA A 173 -0.10 1.61 -12.88
N SER A 174 -0.54 1.71 -11.63
CA SER A 174 -1.80 2.36 -11.24
C SER A 174 -1.69 3.90 -11.10
N ARG A 175 -0.50 4.48 -11.26
CA ARG A 175 -0.24 5.91 -11.02
C ARG A 175 -1.23 6.84 -11.72
N ASP A 176 -1.49 6.62 -13.00
CA ASP A 176 -2.41 7.46 -13.78
C ASP A 176 -3.87 7.35 -13.28
N SER A 177 -4.25 6.16 -12.82
CA SER A 177 -5.56 5.95 -12.16
C SER A 177 -5.66 6.73 -10.86
N PHE A 178 -4.59 6.79 -10.07
CA PHE A 178 -4.54 7.57 -8.85
C PHE A 178 -4.62 9.07 -9.12
N ILE A 179 -3.90 9.56 -10.12
CA ILE A 179 -3.96 10.97 -10.52
C ILE A 179 -5.37 11.35 -10.98
N LYS A 180 -6.02 10.51 -11.80
CA LYS A 180 -7.40 10.74 -12.26
C LYS A 180 -8.44 10.71 -11.13
N LYS A 181 -8.23 9.89 -10.10
CA LYS A 181 -9.09 9.80 -8.92
C LYS A 181 -8.75 10.84 -7.86
N GLY A 182 -7.63 11.56 -8.02
CA GLY A 182 -7.19 12.61 -7.10
C GLY A 182 -8.19 13.75 -7.03
N GLU A 183 -8.38 14.32 -5.85
CA GLU A 183 -9.15 15.52 -5.60
C GLU A 183 -8.21 16.72 -5.47
N GLY A 184 -8.71 17.93 -5.76
CA GLY A 184 -7.96 19.14 -5.46
C GLY A 184 -7.42 19.93 -6.65
N GLY A 185 -7.93 19.76 -7.85
CA GLY A 185 -7.62 20.62 -9.01
C GLY A 185 -6.11 20.73 -9.28
N ALA A 186 -5.51 21.88 -9.01
CA ALA A 186 -4.08 22.14 -9.28
C ALA A 186 -3.10 21.31 -8.43
N GLN A 187 -3.53 20.76 -7.29
CA GLN A 187 -2.75 19.86 -6.44
C GLN A 187 -3.55 18.57 -6.16
N PRO A 188 -3.54 17.61 -7.09
CA PRO A 188 -4.24 16.36 -6.87
C PRO A 188 -3.71 15.65 -5.62
N ASN A 189 -4.63 15.10 -4.84
CA ASN A 189 -4.29 14.23 -3.72
C ASN A 189 -5.12 12.96 -3.78
N ILE A 190 -4.55 11.86 -3.31
CA ILE A 190 -5.27 10.62 -3.10
C ILE A 190 -5.30 10.32 -1.61
N SER A 191 -6.49 10.21 -1.02
CA SER A 191 -6.62 9.86 0.38
C SER A 191 -6.25 8.40 0.62
N ARG A 192 -5.82 8.07 1.85
CA ARG A 192 -5.62 6.66 2.25
C ARG A 192 -6.89 5.81 2.03
N VAL A 193 -8.08 6.38 2.21
CA VAL A 193 -9.35 5.69 1.94
C VAL A 193 -9.42 5.24 0.48
N LYS A 194 -9.16 6.14 -0.47
CA LYS A 194 -9.14 5.81 -1.90
C LYS A 194 -8.07 4.78 -2.26
N LEU A 195 -6.90 4.81 -1.58
CA LEU A 195 -5.87 3.78 -1.76
C LEU A 195 -6.37 2.40 -1.31
N VAL A 196 -6.90 2.28 -0.10
CA VAL A 196 -7.34 0.98 0.43
C VAL A 196 -8.56 0.41 -0.30
N GLU A 197 -9.40 1.26 -0.90
CA GLU A 197 -10.54 0.87 -1.72
C GLU A 197 -10.17 0.50 -3.16
N HIS A 198 -8.95 0.80 -3.60
CA HIS A 198 -8.51 0.48 -4.96
C HIS A 198 -8.45 -1.03 -5.17
N LEU A 199 -8.93 -1.48 -6.34
CA LEU A 199 -8.90 -2.90 -6.73
C LEU A 199 -7.51 -3.30 -7.18
N ILE A 200 -7.08 -4.47 -6.73
CA ILE A 200 -5.85 -5.12 -7.16
C ILE A 200 -6.15 -6.53 -7.68
N PRO A 201 -5.68 -6.91 -8.86
CA PRO A 201 -5.71 -8.30 -9.29
C PRO A 201 -4.67 -9.08 -8.50
N LEU A 202 -5.07 -10.17 -7.89
CA LEU A 202 -4.22 -10.96 -7.00
C LEU A 202 -3.92 -12.32 -7.62
N PRO A 203 -2.70 -12.52 -8.18
CA PRO A 203 -2.22 -13.84 -8.60
C PRO A 203 -1.86 -14.72 -7.40
N PRO A 204 -1.76 -16.04 -7.56
CA PRO A 204 -1.05 -16.89 -6.61
C PRO A 204 0.40 -16.39 -6.40
N LEU A 205 0.97 -16.61 -5.19
CA LEU A 205 2.28 -16.03 -4.83
C LEU A 205 3.41 -16.37 -5.83
N LYS A 206 3.46 -17.62 -6.31
CA LYS A 206 4.44 -18.03 -7.34
C LYS A 206 4.32 -17.22 -8.63
N GLU A 207 3.11 -16.86 -9.00
CA GLU A 207 2.84 -16.05 -10.19
C GLU A 207 3.24 -14.60 -9.97
N GLN A 208 3.06 -14.05 -8.76
CA GLN A 208 3.56 -12.71 -8.41
C GLN A 208 5.08 -12.63 -8.62
N HIS A 209 5.85 -13.61 -8.16
CA HIS A 209 7.29 -13.66 -8.39
C HIS A 209 7.65 -13.77 -9.88
N ARG A 210 6.90 -14.58 -10.65
CA ARG A 210 7.12 -14.72 -12.09
C ARG A 210 6.87 -13.42 -12.84
N ILE A 211 5.80 -12.70 -12.48
CA ILE A 211 5.48 -11.39 -13.07
C ILE A 211 6.58 -10.39 -12.79
N VAL A 212 7.02 -10.29 -11.55
CA VAL A 212 8.11 -9.36 -11.16
C VAL A 212 9.38 -9.68 -11.92
N ALA A 213 9.81 -10.93 -11.94
CA ALA A 213 11.02 -11.33 -12.68
C ALA A 213 10.93 -10.98 -14.18
N GLN A 214 9.74 -11.10 -14.80
CA GLN A 214 9.55 -10.70 -16.18
C GLN A 214 9.61 -9.18 -16.38
N ILE A 215 9.04 -8.40 -15.46
CA ILE A 215 9.11 -6.94 -15.48
C ILE A 215 10.56 -6.47 -15.36
N GLU A 216 11.31 -7.00 -14.40
CA GLU A 216 12.73 -6.66 -14.18
C GLU A 216 13.58 -6.99 -15.42
N LYS A 217 13.38 -8.16 -16.03
CA LYS A 217 14.06 -8.54 -17.28
C LYS A 217 13.76 -7.56 -18.43
N LEU A 218 12.53 -7.08 -18.55
CA LEU A 218 12.17 -6.08 -19.56
C LEU A 218 12.85 -4.74 -19.28
N PHE A 219 12.93 -4.29 -18.04
CA PHE A 219 13.64 -3.07 -17.69
C PHE A 219 15.15 -3.17 -17.93
N GLU A 220 15.76 -4.34 -17.74
CA GLU A 220 17.16 -4.56 -18.07
C GLU A 220 17.44 -4.43 -19.58
N GLN A 221 16.50 -4.83 -20.44
CA GLN A 221 16.62 -4.71 -21.89
C GLN A 221 16.47 -3.27 -22.41
N LEU A 222 15.90 -2.37 -21.60
CA LEU A 222 15.67 -0.96 -21.96
C LEU A 222 16.80 -0.03 -21.47
N ARG A 223 17.77 -0.56 -20.75
CA ARG A 223 18.98 0.16 -20.27
C ARG A 223 20.12 0.02 -21.26
#